data_3156f906588f11c4610c948d74cf02ec
#
_entry.id   3156f906588f11c4610c948d74cf02ec
#
_cell.length_a   1.000
_cell.length_b   1.000
_cell.length_c   1.000
_cell.angle_alpha   90.00
_cell.angle_beta   90.00
_cell.angle_gamma   90.00
#
_symmetry.space_group_name_H-M   'P 1'
#
loop_
_entity.id
_entity.type
_entity.pdbx_description
1 polymer ?
#
loop_
_entity_poly.entity_id
_entity_poly.type
_entity_poly.pdbx_seq_one_letter_code
_entity_poly.pdbx_strand_id
1 'polypeptide(L)'
;HTRLQGDWSSDVCSSDLKYKHPRTGVEVDVVLAPNPSHLEAVNPVVEGMARARIDEIQDKTFSKVLPILVHGDSAMAGLGIVQETLNLARLRGYKTGGTIHLIINNQIGFTTTPEDARSTIYCSDIGKMLQVPILHVNGGDPEAVLTTAAFAIEYRQEFGDDVIIDLMCYRDRKSTRLNSSHL
;
A
#
# COMPACT_ATOMS: atom_id res chain seq x y z
N HIS A 1 -13.87 -6.13 16.59
CA HIS A 1 -14.59 -5.05 15.90
C HIS A 1 -14.14 -3.72 16.47
N THR A 2 -13.04 -3.21 16.00
CA THR A 2 -12.67 -1.83 16.24
C THR A 2 -13.39 -1.00 15.19
N ARG A 3 -14.49 -0.36 15.55
CA ARG A 3 -15.08 0.71 14.77
C ARG A 3 -14.07 1.86 14.77
N LEU A 4 -13.40 2.07 13.66
CA LEU A 4 -12.80 3.36 13.36
C LEU A 4 -13.92 4.30 12.86
N GLN A 5 -14.81 4.67 13.78
CA GLN A 5 -15.70 5.80 13.67
C GLN A 5 -15.22 6.81 14.71
N GLY A 6 -14.05 7.36 14.49
CA GLY A 6 -13.54 8.52 15.19
C GLY A 6 -14.02 9.79 14.53
N ASP A 7 -14.34 10.78 15.32
CA ASP A 7 -14.54 12.15 14.89
C ASP A 7 -13.26 12.63 14.22
N TRP A 8 -13.32 12.83 12.90
CA TRP A 8 -12.16 13.14 12.04
C TRP A 8 -11.39 14.42 12.45
N SER A 9 -11.91 15.18 13.41
CA SER A 9 -11.31 16.42 13.86
C SER A 9 -10.33 16.29 15.03
N SER A 10 -10.35 15.18 15.77
CA SER A 10 -9.59 15.03 17.02
C SER A 10 -8.51 13.94 17.02
N ASP A 11 -8.51 13.01 16.07
CA ASP A 11 -7.68 11.81 16.13
C ASP A 11 -6.44 11.82 15.24
N VAL A 12 -6.13 12.93 14.59
CA VAL A 12 -4.96 13.06 13.71
C VAL A 12 -3.63 12.83 14.46
N CYS A 13 -3.63 13.00 15.77
CA CYS A 13 -2.43 12.81 16.61
C CYS A 13 -2.32 11.40 17.24
N SER A 14 -3.36 10.56 17.17
CA SER A 14 -3.36 9.25 17.82
C SER A 14 -2.90 8.09 16.91
N SER A 15 -2.57 8.38 15.67
CA SER A 15 -2.13 7.40 14.68
C SER A 15 -0.61 7.16 14.67
N ASP A 16 0.15 7.90 15.48
CA ASP A 16 1.60 7.74 15.55
C ASP A 16 1.96 6.59 16.47
N LEU A 17 2.36 5.48 15.91
CA LEU A 17 2.80 4.30 16.64
C LEU A 17 4.32 4.19 16.59
N LYS A 18 4.95 4.00 17.75
CA LYS A 18 6.36 3.63 17.83
C LYS A 18 6.51 2.13 17.90
N TYR A 19 7.19 1.55 16.94
CA TYR A 19 7.55 0.14 16.95
C TYR A 19 9.01 -0.03 17.30
N LYS A 20 9.28 -0.83 18.34
CA LYS A 20 10.64 -1.21 18.71
C LYS A 20 10.91 -2.65 18.31
N HIS A 21 11.88 -2.84 17.41
CA HIS A 21 12.24 -4.17 16.94
C HIS A 21 12.81 -5.01 18.10
N PRO A 22 12.23 -6.20 18.42
CA PRO A 22 12.53 -6.93 19.65
C PRO A 22 13.97 -7.41 19.74
N ARG A 23 14.64 -7.71 18.62
CA ARG A 23 16.01 -8.20 18.60
C ARG A 23 17.07 -7.12 18.45
N THR A 24 16.82 -6.11 17.65
CA THR A 24 17.81 -5.06 17.36
C THR A 24 17.66 -3.82 18.23
N GLY A 25 16.50 -3.64 18.87
CA GLY A 25 16.17 -2.45 19.65
C GLY A 25 15.93 -1.19 18.81
N VAL A 26 15.98 -1.27 17.48
CA VAL A 26 15.70 -0.15 16.58
C VAL A 26 14.26 0.28 16.73
N GLU A 27 14.06 1.58 16.91
CA GLU A 27 12.73 2.19 16.97
C GLU A 27 12.37 2.77 15.60
N VAL A 28 11.14 2.52 15.17
CA VAL A 28 10.56 3.03 13.93
C VAL A 28 9.27 3.74 14.24
N ASP A 29 9.13 4.96 13.76
CA ASP A 29 7.86 5.70 13.83
C ASP A 29 6.95 5.21 12.70
N VAL A 30 5.75 4.78 13.04
CA VAL A 30 4.73 4.34 12.08
C VAL A 30 3.59 5.34 12.09
N VAL A 31 3.37 5.99 10.96
CA VAL A 31 2.32 7.02 10.79
C VAL A 31 1.25 6.48 9.87
N LEU A 32 0.00 6.50 10.29
CA LEU A 32 -1.15 6.15 9.46
C LEU A 32 -1.80 7.41 8.91
N ALA A 33 -1.76 7.59 7.60
CA ALA A 33 -2.43 8.70 6.94
C ALA A 33 -3.95 8.57 7.04
N PRO A 34 -4.69 9.67 7.30
CA PRO A 34 -6.15 9.68 7.24
C PRO A 34 -6.62 9.25 5.84
N ASN A 35 -7.54 8.28 5.79
CA ASN A 35 -8.02 7.72 4.54
C ASN A 35 -9.47 8.14 4.28
N PRO A 36 -9.76 8.88 3.19
CA PRO A 36 -11.12 9.26 2.81
C PRO A 36 -11.89 8.04 2.26
N SER A 37 -13.20 8.21 2.07
CA SER A 37 -14.05 7.16 1.47
C SER A 37 -13.78 6.90 -0.01
N HIS A 38 -13.15 7.84 -0.72
CA HIS A 38 -12.71 7.65 -2.10
C HIS A 38 -11.50 6.74 -2.12
N LEU A 39 -11.66 5.56 -2.72
CA LEU A 39 -10.59 4.58 -2.86
C LEU A 39 -9.39 5.18 -3.60
N GLU A 40 -8.19 4.85 -3.13
CA GLU A 40 -6.89 5.24 -3.70
C GLU A 40 -6.57 6.75 -3.62
N ALA A 41 -7.52 7.61 -3.20
CA ALA A 41 -7.27 9.05 -3.11
C ALA A 41 -6.18 9.42 -2.09
N VAL A 42 -5.90 8.55 -1.13
CA VAL A 42 -4.83 8.73 -0.13
C VAL A 42 -3.43 8.50 -0.71
N ASN A 43 -3.30 7.79 -1.83
CA ASN A 43 -1.99 7.40 -2.37
C ASN A 43 -1.06 8.60 -2.61
N PRO A 44 -1.44 9.62 -3.41
CA PRO A 44 -0.57 10.78 -3.60
C PRO A 44 -0.39 11.61 -2.33
N VAL A 45 -1.32 11.52 -1.37
CA VAL A 45 -1.17 12.19 -0.06
C VAL A 45 -0.06 11.54 0.75
N VAL A 46 -0.02 10.21 0.81
CA VAL A 46 1.06 9.47 1.50
C VAL A 46 2.41 9.74 0.85
N GLU A 47 2.49 9.76 -0.48
CA GLU A 47 3.71 10.13 -1.19
C GLU A 47 4.17 11.56 -0.84
N GLY A 48 3.24 12.51 -0.78
CA GLY A 48 3.52 13.89 -0.36
C GLY A 48 4.00 13.99 1.10
N MET A 49 3.37 13.24 2.02
CA MET A 49 3.77 13.17 3.43
C MET A 49 5.17 12.56 3.57
N ALA A 50 5.43 11.45 2.88
CA ALA A 50 6.74 10.81 2.87
C ALA A 50 7.82 11.75 2.33
N ARG A 51 7.55 12.44 1.22
CA ARG A 51 8.47 13.42 0.64
C ARG A 51 8.73 14.59 1.57
N ALA A 52 7.70 15.15 2.21
CA ALA A 52 7.86 16.24 3.17
C ALA A 52 8.74 15.79 4.36
N ARG A 53 8.55 14.58 4.86
CA ARG A 53 9.36 14.04 5.94
C ARG A 53 10.82 13.84 5.54
N ILE A 54 11.06 13.31 4.33
CA ILE A 54 12.42 13.19 3.75
C ILE A 54 13.12 14.53 3.68
N ASP A 55 12.45 15.57 3.19
CA ASP A 55 12.99 16.90 3.07
C ASP A 55 13.23 17.54 4.45
N GLU A 56 12.33 17.35 5.42
CA GLU A 56 12.45 17.83 6.80
C GLU A 56 13.70 17.27 7.50
N ILE A 57 13.92 15.96 7.40
CA ILE A 57 15.09 15.30 8.01
C ILE A 57 16.34 15.36 7.13
N GLN A 58 16.27 16.04 5.99
CA GLN A 58 17.34 16.20 5.01
C GLN A 58 17.97 14.86 4.55
N ASP A 59 17.13 13.83 4.39
CA ASP A 59 17.57 12.51 3.91
C ASP A 59 17.83 12.53 2.41
N LYS A 60 19.08 12.75 2.03
CA LYS A 60 19.52 12.78 0.62
C LYS A 60 19.57 11.40 -0.02
N THR A 61 19.52 10.34 0.78
CA THR A 61 19.57 8.94 0.32
C THR A 61 18.19 8.34 0.10
N PHE A 62 17.15 8.98 0.60
CA PHE A 62 15.78 8.49 0.57
C PHE A 62 15.60 7.12 1.26
N SER A 63 16.44 6.79 2.22
CA SER A 63 16.48 5.48 2.87
C SER A 63 15.78 5.43 4.24
N LYS A 64 15.49 6.60 4.84
CA LYS A 64 14.98 6.69 6.22
C LYS A 64 13.46 6.73 6.32
N VAL A 65 12.77 6.98 5.23
CA VAL A 65 11.30 7.02 5.17
C VAL A 65 10.83 6.00 4.14
N LEU A 66 9.89 5.15 4.54
CA LEU A 66 9.32 4.11 3.70
C LEU A 66 7.81 4.32 3.54
N PRO A 67 7.33 4.83 2.40
CA PRO A 67 5.91 4.82 2.12
C PRO A 67 5.42 3.40 1.83
N ILE A 68 4.25 3.07 2.38
CA ILE A 68 3.56 1.80 2.13
C ILE A 68 2.12 2.13 1.75
N LEU A 69 1.69 1.71 0.57
CA LEU A 69 0.34 1.87 0.07
C LEU A 69 -0.37 0.51 0.05
N VAL A 70 -1.55 0.44 0.68
CA VAL A 70 -2.34 -0.79 0.73
C VAL A 70 -3.54 -0.63 -0.19
N HIS A 71 -3.65 -1.52 -1.17
CA HIS A 71 -4.63 -1.48 -2.25
C HIS A 71 -5.58 -2.67 -2.18
N GLY A 72 -6.82 -2.47 -2.64
CA GLY A 72 -7.67 -3.58 -3.08
C GLY A 72 -7.37 -3.93 -4.54
N ASP A 73 -7.54 -5.19 -4.94
CA ASP A 73 -7.24 -5.66 -6.29
C ASP A 73 -8.01 -4.92 -7.39
N SER A 74 -9.30 -4.71 -7.21
CA SER A 74 -10.12 -3.98 -8.19
C SER A 74 -9.79 -2.50 -8.25
N ALA A 75 -9.44 -1.89 -7.11
CA ALA A 75 -9.05 -0.50 -7.05
C ALA A 75 -7.69 -0.29 -7.72
N MET A 76 -6.72 -1.15 -7.44
CA MET A 76 -5.41 -1.14 -8.09
C MET A 76 -5.50 -1.23 -9.61
N ALA A 77 -6.34 -2.15 -10.11
CA ALA A 77 -6.46 -2.39 -11.55
C ALA A 77 -7.24 -1.29 -12.29
N GLY A 78 -8.20 -0.62 -11.64
CA GLY A 78 -9.22 0.16 -12.35
C GLY A 78 -9.26 1.66 -12.06
N LEU A 79 -8.61 2.15 -11.00
CA LEU A 79 -8.68 3.57 -10.64
C LEU A 79 -7.50 4.36 -11.22
N GLY A 80 -7.79 5.36 -12.03
CA GLY A 80 -6.79 6.19 -12.73
C GLY A 80 -5.78 6.87 -11.81
N ILE A 81 -6.18 7.22 -10.58
CA ILE A 81 -5.30 7.83 -9.58
C ILE A 81 -4.12 6.92 -9.19
N VAL A 82 -4.26 5.59 -9.32
CA VAL A 82 -3.16 4.65 -9.12
C VAL A 82 -2.08 4.88 -10.17
N GLN A 83 -2.47 4.94 -11.45
CA GLN A 83 -1.53 5.22 -12.54
C GLN A 83 -0.86 6.58 -12.41
N GLU A 84 -1.62 7.59 -12.02
CA GLU A 84 -1.11 8.95 -11.78
C GLU A 84 -0.08 8.94 -10.65
N THR A 85 -0.36 8.24 -9.55
CA THR A 85 0.58 8.10 -8.41
C THR A 85 1.85 7.35 -8.84
N LEU A 86 1.72 6.23 -9.55
CA LEU A 86 2.85 5.47 -10.08
C LEU A 86 3.73 6.33 -11.01
N ASN A 87 3.15 7.21 -11.81
CA ASN A 87 3.93 8.13 -12.65
C ASN A 87 4.79 9.13 -11.87
N LEU A 88 4.49 9.40 -10.61
CA LEU A 88 5.27 10.30 -9.77
C LEU A 88 6.56 9.65 -9.25
N ALA A 89 6.64 8.33 -9.18
CA ALA A 89 7.66 7.55 -8.48
C ALA A 89 9.10 7.96 -8.80
N ARG A 90 9.42 8.23 -10.05
CA ARG A 90 10.79 8.58 -10.50
C ARG A 90 10.97 10.06 -10.84
N LEU A 91 9.95 10.89 -10.67
CA LEU A 91 10.05 12.31 -10.97
C LEU A 91 10.85 13.04 -9.89
N ARG A 92 11.79 13.89 -10.32
CA ARG A 92 12.71 14.59 -9.41
C ARG A 92 12.00 15.33 -8.27
N GLY A 93 10.85 15.95 -8.53
CA GLY A 93 10.09 16.71 -7.54
C GLY A 93 9.24 15.87 -6.61
N TYR A 94 8.99 14.61 -6.94
CA TYR A 94 8.00 13.76 -6.25
C TYR A 94 8.57 12.47 -5.67
N LYS A 95 9.69 11.96 -6.22
CA LYS A 95 10.26 10.68 -5.79
C LYS A 95 10.48 10.61 -4.28
N THR A 96 10.22 9.46 -3.71
CA THR A 96 10.37 9.12 -2.28
C THR A 96 11.44 8.07 -2.02
N GLY A 97 12.13 7.61 -3.08
CA GLY A 97 13.11 6.52 -2.99
C GLY A 97 12.48 5.14 -2.99
N GLY A 98 11.32 5.02 -3.61
CA GLY A 98 10.55 3.80 -3.77
C GLY A 98 9.46 3.60 -2.70
N THR A 99 8.36 3.04 -3.14
CA THR A 99 7.15 2.76 -2.37
C THR A 99 6.86 1.26 -2.39
N ILE A 100 6.42 0.70 -1.27
CA ILE A 100 5.90 -0.67 -1.25
C ILE A 100 4.39 -0.60 -1.50
N HIS A 101 3.95 -1.16 -2.61
CA HIS A 101 2.54 -1.33 -2.94
C HIS A 101 2.08 -2.72 -2.53
N LEU A 102 1.24 -2.82 -1.50
CA LEU A 102 0.69 -4.08 -1.02
C LEU A 102 -0.75 -4.23 -1.51
N ILE A 103 -1.00 -5.15 -2.41
CA ILE A 103 -2.34 -5.44 -2.92
C ILE A 103 -2.95 -6.57 -2.10
N ILE A 104 -4.02 -6.30 -1.37
CA ILE A 104 -4.85 -7.31 -0.72
C ILE A 104 -5.81 -7.87 -1.78
N ASN A 105 -5.36 -8.89 -2.49
CA ASN A 105 -6.06 -9.46 -3.62
C ASN A 105 -7.03 -10.55 -3.17
N ASN A 106 -8.23 -10.13 -2.79
CA ASN A 106 -9.29 -11.05 -2.39
C ASN A 106 -10.14 -11.55 -3.57
N GLN A 107 -9.75 -11.23 -4.79
CA GLN A 107 -10.34 -11.71 -6.05
C GLN A 107 -11.82 -11.33 -6.25
N ILE A 108 -12.27 -10.25 -5.62
CA ILE A 108 -13.62 -9.73 -5.80
C ILE A 108 -13.68 -8.22 -5.58
N GLY A 109 -14.19 -7.48 -6.56
CA GLY A 109 -14.45 -6.05 -6.46
C GLY A 109 -15.92 -5.79 -6.18
N PHE A 110 -16.29 -5.52 -4.94
CA PHE A 110 -17.67 -5.43 -4.48
C PHE A 110 -18.41 -6.75 -4.74
N THR A 111 -19.07 -6.92 -5.91
CA THR A 111 -19.74 -8.15 -6.35
C THR A 111 -19.21 -8.69 -7.68
N THR A 112 -18.17 -8.04 -8.24
CA THR A 112 -17.65 -8.33 -9.58
C THR A 112 -16.43 -9.26 -9.47
N THR A 113 -16.45 -10.35 -10.23
CA THR A 113 -15.31 -11.28 -10.32
C THR A 113 -14.20 -10.72 -11.21
N PRO A 114 -12.96 -11.24 -11.13
CA PRO A 114 -11.86 -10.75 -11.94
C PRO A 114 -12.11 -10.79 -13.45
N GLU A 115 -12.81 -11.82 -13.93
CA GLU A 115 -13.12 -12.01 -15.34
C GLU A 115 -14.01 -10.89 -15.90
N ASP A 116 -14.89 -10.35 -15.06
CA ASP A 116 -15.79 -9.25 -15.42
C ASP A 116 -15.22 -7.88 -15.06
N ALA A 117 -14.16 -7.82 -14.25
CA ALA A 117 -13.62 -6.58 -13.71
C ALA A 117 -12.46 -6.01 -14.52
N ARG A 118 -11.64 -6.86 -15.16
CA ARG A 118 -10.43 -6.42 -15.86
C ARG A 118 -10.08 -7.31 -17.06
N SER A 119 -9.41 -6.72 -18.04
CA SER A 119 -8.91 -7.45 -19.22
C SER A 119 -7.52 -8.07 -18.98
N THR A 120 -6.82 -7.66 -17.93
CA THR A 120 -5.48 -8.17 -17.58
C THR A 120 -5.57 -9.42 -16.73
N ILE A 121 -4.55 -10.28 -16.79
CA ILE A 121 -4.48 -11.50 -15.99
C ILE A 121 -4.35 -11.14 -14.50
N TYR A 122 -3.46 -10.21 -14.16
CA TYR A 122 -3.24 -9.79 -12.79
C TYR A 122 -3.71 -8.35 -12.56
N CYS A 123 -4.23 -8.08 -11.36
CA CYS A 123 -4.58 -6.72 -10.95
C CYS A 123 -3.35 -5.80 -10.85
N SER A 124 -2.19 -6.40 -10.61
CA SER A 124 -0.88 -5.74 -10.52
C SER A 124 -0.23 -5.41 -11.88
N ASP A 125 -0.84 -5.82 -13.00
CA ASP A 125 -0.29 -5.58 -14.36
C ASP A 125 -0.10 -4.09 -14.66
N ILE A 126 -0.84 -3.21 -13.99
CA ILE A 126 -0.66 -1.76 -14.07
C ILE A 126 0.77 -1.33 -13.69
N GLY A 127 1.42 -2.03 -12.78
CA GLY A 127 2.79 -1.75 -12.34
C GLY A 127 3.84 -2.03 -13.41
N LYS A 128 3.51 -2.78 -14.45
CA LYS A 128 4.42 -3.03 -15.58
C LYS A 128 4.83 -1.76 -16.32
N MET A 129 4.04 -0.69 -16.22
CA MET A 129 4.39 0.62 -16.79
C MET A 129 5.69 1.19 -16.21
N LEU A 130 6.01 0.89 -14.94
CA LEU A 130 7.23 1.32 -14.28
C LEU A 130 8.39 0.32 -14.44
N GLN A 131 8.10 -0.90 -14.88
CA GLN A 131 9.09 -2.00 -14.96
C GLN A 131 9.73 -2.31 -13.59
N VAL A 132 8.93 -2.25 -12.54
CA VAL A 132 9.32 -2.59 -11.17
C VAL A 132 9.02 -4.07 -10.86
N PRO A 133 9.65 -4.67 -9.85
CA PRO A 133 9.31 -6.03 -9.41
C PRO A 133 7.85 -6.14 -8.99
N ILE A 134 7.19 -7.19 -9.46
CA ILE A 134 5.86 -7.60 -9.03
C ILE A 134 5.98 -8.99 -8.43
N LEU A 135 5.69 -9.11 -7.14
CA LEU A 135 5.83 -10.33 -6.36
C LEU A 135 4.44 -10.87 -6.06
N HIS A 136 4.16 -12.10 -6.48
CA HIS A 136 2.90 -12.77 -6.16
C HIS A 136 3.13 -13.74 -5.00
N VAL A 137 2.33 -13.63 -3.95
CA VAL A 137 2.47 -14.48 -2.76
C VAL A 137 1.10 -14.97 -2.27
N ASN A 138 1.05 -16.20 -1.82
CA ASN A 138 -0.13 -16.77 -1.21
C ASN A 138 -0.32 -16.25 0.22
N GLY A 139 -1.39 -15.50 0.47
CA GLY A 139 -1.73 -14.97 1.80
C GLY A 139 -2.04 -16.03 2.86
N GLY A 140 -2.27 -17.28 2.45
CA GLY A 140 -2.42 -18.43 3.34
C GLY A 140 -1.09 -19.01 3.86
N ASP A 141 0.05 -18.52 3.36
CA ASP A 141 1.40 -18.94 3.77
C ASP A 141 2.14 -17.77 4.45
N PRO A 142 2.08 -17.66 5.79
CA PRO A 142 2.68 -16.55 6.51
C PRO A 142 4.22 -16.46 6.36
N GLU A 143 4.91 -17.59 6.20
CA GLU A 143 6.36 -17.62 6.05
C GLU A 143 6.77 -17.07 4.68
N ALA A 144 6.06 -17.47 3.63
CA ALA A 144 6.25 -16.91 2.29
C ALA A 144 5.95 -15.40 2.25
N VAL A 145 4.89 -14.95 2.93
CA VAL A 145 4.54 -13.53 3.04
C VAL A 145 5.65 -12.72 3.70
N LEU A 146 6.18 -13.21 4.84
CA LEU A 146 7.28 -12.54 5.54
C LEU A 146 8.55 -12.49 4.69
N THR A 147 8.88 -13.57 4.00
CA THR A 147 10.04 -13.63 3.10
C THR A 147 9.89 -12.65 1.94
N THR A 148 8.70 -12.60 1.34
CA THR A 148 8.39 -11.66 0.26
C THR A 148 8.47 -10.21 0.72
N ALA A 149 7.95 -9.90 1.89
CA ALA A 149 8.02 -8.56 2.47
C ALA A 149 9.46 -8.14 2.77
N ALA A 150 10.27 -9.04 3.33
CA ALA A 150 11.69 -8.77 3.57
C ALA A 150 12.43 -8.48 2.26
N PHE A 151 12.24 -9.31 1.24
CA PHE A 151 12.83 -9.09 -0.09
C PHE A 151 12.40 -7.75 -0.71
N ALA A 152 11.12 -7.40 -0.62
CA ALA A 152 10.61 -6.15 -1.15
C ALA A 152 11.26 -4.92 -0.48
N ILE A 153 11.44 -4.97 0.85
CA ILE A 153 12.11 -3.91 1.60
C ILE A 153 13.59 -3.82 1.21
N GLU A 154 14.29 -4.95 1.14
CA GLU A 154 15.70 -5.01 0.73
C GLU A 154 15.90 -4.46 -0.67
N TYR A 155 15.06 -4.89 -1.63
CA TYR A 155 15.09 -4.38 -3.01
C TYR A 155 14.89 -2.86 -3.04
N ARG A 156 13.85 -2.37 -2.37
CA ARG A 156 13.57 -0.93 -2.28
C ARG A 156 14.75 -0.15 -1.69
N GLN A 157 15.36 -0.65 -0.64
CA GLN A 157 16.50 0.00 0.01
C GLN A 157 17.75 0.02 -0.86
N GLU A 158 17.99 -1.03 -1.62
CA GLU A 158 19.16 -1.14 -2.49
C GLU A 158 19.00 -0.30 -3.77
N PHE A 159 17.84 -0.37 -4.41
CA PHE A 159 17.62 0.24 -5.73
C PHE A 159 16.89 1.58 -5.69
N GLY A 160 16.24 1.92 -4.57
CA GLY A 160 15.47 3.16 -4.45
C GLY A 160 14.27 3.23 -5.39
N ASP A 161 13.63 2.09 -5.66
CA ASP A 161 12.55 1.95 -6.63
C ASP A 161 11.32 1.26 -6.01
N ASP A 162 10.16 1.38 -6.63
CA ASP A 162 8.93 0.80 -6.14
C ASP A 162 8.95 -0.74 -6.23
N VAL A 163 8.18 -1.38 -5.37
CA VAL A 163 7.92 -2.82 -5.40
C VAL A 163 6.45 -3.07 -5.18
N ILE A 164 5.87 -3.98 -5.95
CA ILE A 164 4.47 -4.38 -5.83
C ILE A 164 4.40 -5.79 -5.27
N ILE A 165 3.63 -5.98 -4.21
CA ILE A 165 3.33 -7.28 -3.62
C ILE A 165 1.85 -7.57 -3.87
N ASP A 166 1.55 -8.57 -4.67
CA ASP A 166 0.20 -9.09 -4.91
C ASP A 166 -0.06 -10.24 -3.93
N LEU A 167 -0.73 -9.93 -2.81
CA LEU A 167 -1.06 -10.87 -1.75
C LEU A 167 -2.37 -11.57 -2.08
N MET A 168 -2.26 -12.76 -2.65
CA MET A 168 -3.41 -13.57 -3.06
C MET A 168 -4.14 -14.13 -1.84
N CYS A 169 -5.37 -13.74 -1.66
CA CYS A 169 -6.25 -14.21 -0.59
C CYS A 169 -7.69 -14.41 -1.11
N TYR A 170 -8.65 -14.54 -0.21
CA TYR A 170 -10.05 -14.66 -0.59
C TYR A 170 -10.94 -13.90 0.40
N ARG A 171 -12.14 -13.61 -0.02
CA ARG A 171 -13.17 -12.97 0.79
C ARG A 171 -14.24 -13.99 1.21
N ASP A 172 -14.46 -14.16 2.52
CA ASP A 172 -15.49 -15.04 3.02
C ASP A 172 -16.90 -14.45 2.82
N ARG A 173 -17.89 -15.31 2.61
CA ARG A 173 -19.31 -14.96 2.46
C ARG A 173 -19.87 -14.10 3.60
N LYS A 174 -19.38 -14.25 4.82
CA LYS A 174 -19.81 -13.45 5.98
C LYS A 174 -19.45 -11.97 5.84
N SER A 175 -18.32 -11.64 5.26
CA SER A 175 -17.95 -10.25 5.03
C SER A 175 -18.77 -9.57 3.93
N THR A 176 -19.32 -10.35 2.99
CA THR A 176 -20.22 -9.84 1.95
C THR A 176 -21.58 -9.40 2.51
N ARG A 177 -22.10 -10.09 3.55
CA ARG A 177 -23.36 -9.72 4.21
C ARG A 177 -23.24 -8.45 5.07
N LEU A 178 -22.07 -8.20 5.66
CA LEU A 178 -21.84 -7.00 6.48
C LEU A 178 -21.77 -5.72 5.64
N ASN A 179 -21.34 -5.81 4.38
CA ASN A 179 -21.29 -4.67 3.47
C ASN A 179 -22.66 -4.37 2.81
N SER A 180 -23.57 -5.34 2.74
CA SER A 180 -24.93 -5.12 2.20
C SER A 180 -25.91 -4.53 3.21
N SER A 181 -25.57 -4.50 4.50
CA SER A 181 -26.41 -3.91 5.55
C SER A 181 -26.14 -2.43 5.81
N HIS A 182 -25.26 -1.78 5.04
CA HIS A 182 -24.95 -0.36 5.12
C HIS A 182 -25.41 0.44 3.89
N LEU A 183 -26.30 -0.14 3.07
CA LEU A 183 -26.97 0.56 1.99
C LEU A 183 -28.37 1.00 2.44
#